data_76cd18f9f5d75e27887d7c155151e4c8
#
_entry.id   76cd18f9f5d75e27887d7c155151e4c8
#
_cell.length_a   1.000
_cell.length_b   1.000
_cell.length_c   1.000
_cell.angle_alpha   90.00
_cell.angle_beta   90.00
_cell.angle_gamma   90.00
#
_symmetry.space_group_name_H-M   'P 1'
#
loop_
_entity.id
_entity.type
_entity.pdbx_description
1 polymer ?
#
loop_
_entity_poly.entity_id
_entity_poly.type
_entity_poly.pdbx_seq_one_letter_code
_entity_poly.pdbx_strand_id
1 'polypeptide(L)'
;AVADSFRQMAEAGNNPAFLTKNDLYNLNRLQANSSEYSKYSPENFPEWKSKRPLGKGFLETRGNVLEVNQPNFYLSVNPAISVYQGMESDYDDPLYFRSFGATVRGLIGKRIGFQALATANTESGPVQFRQFVQNNAAVPGANSFDKKDNSTVSYADLRGSVTWNVTKYINMQFGRDQQFIGNGYRS
;
A
#
# COMPACT_ATOMS: atom_id res chain seq x y z
N ALA A 1 -2.95 3.79 -17.68
CA ALA A 1 -3.49 4.66 -18.75
C ALA A 1 -2.65 5.93 -18.92
N VAL A 2 -2.69 6.91 -17.98
CA VAL A 2 -1.96 8.19 -18.14
C VAL A 2 -0.43 7.96 -18.16
N ALA A 3 0.10 7.18 -17.21
CA ALA A 3 1.52 6.83 -17.16
C ALA A 3 1.99 6.09 -18.43
N ASP A 4 1.16 5.20 -18.97
CA ASP A 4 1.46 4.49 -20.20
C ASP A 4 1.50 5.43 -21.42
N SER A 5 0.62 6.43 -21.46
CA SER A 5 0.63 7.44 -22.53
C SER A 5 1.89 8.29 -22.50
N PHE A 6 2.35 8.72 -21.32
CA PHE A 6 3.60 9.45 -21.18
C PHE A 6 4.80 8.61 -21.60
N ARG A 7 4.80 7.32 -21.28
CA ARG A 7 5.87 6.42 -21.69
C ARG A 7 5.88 6.19 -23.20
N GLN A 8 4.73 5.98 -23.82
CA GLN A 8 4.63 5.86 -25.27
C GLN A 8 5.16 7.10 -25.99
N MET A 9 4.88 8.30 -25.47
CA MET A 9 5.43 9.55 -26.01
C MET A 9 6.96 9.60 -25.89
N ALA A 10 7.51 9.13 -24.79
CA ALA A 10 8.95 9.11 -24.59
C ALA A 10 9.67 8.11 -25.52
N GLU A 11 9.06 6.93 -25.76
CA GLU A 11 9.61 5.88 -26.62
C GLU A 11 9.47 6.19 -28.11
N ALA A 12 8.44 6.93 -28.52
CA ALA A 12 8.23 7.32 -29.90
C ALA A 12 9.23 8.36 -30.45
N GLY A 13 10.30 8.68 -29.69
CA GLY A 13 11.28 9.69 -30.09
C GLY A 13 10.78 11.13 -30.01
N ASN A 14 9.48 11.32 -29.76
CA ASN A 14 8.88 12.58 -29.37
C ASN A 14 9.06 12.78 -27.86
N ASN A 15 10.28 12.60 -27.37
CA ASN A 15 10.56 12.87 -25.97
C ASN A 15 10.15 14.31 -25.69
N PRO A 16 9.01 14.52 -25.01
CA PRO A 16 8.64 15.87 -24.69
C PRO A 16 9.80 16.40 -23.86
N ALA A 17 10.41 17.49 -24.30
CA ALA A 17 11.59 18.10 -23.68
C ALA A 17 11.41 18.44 -22.19
N PHE A 18 10.22 18.17 -21.64
CA PHE A 18 9.86 18.39 -20.25
C PHE A 18 10.00 17.15 -19.35
N LEU A 19 10.19 15.92 -19.88
CA LEU A 19 10.41 14.74 -19.06
C LEU A 19 11.88 14.64 -18.63
N THR A 20 12.11 14.85 -17.37
CA THR A 20 13.43 14.68 -16.76
C THR A 20 13.72 13.20 -16.44
N LYS A 21 15.01 12.90 -16.14
CA LYS A 21 15.37 11.55 -15.64
C LYS A 21 14.60 11.16 -14.38
N ASN A 22 14.28 12.13 -13.53
CA ASN A 22 13.50 11.90 -12.32
C ASN A 22 12.04 11.56 -12.64
N ASP A 23 11.48 12.19 -13.65
CA ASP A 23 10.11 11.89 -14.11
C ASP A 23 10.03 10.48 -14.67
N LEU A 24 11.01 10.06 -15.47
CA LEU A 24 11.08 8.69 -15.98
C LEU A 24 11.25 7.66 -14.84
N TYR A 25 12.07 7.98 -13.83
CA TYR A 25 12.20 7.14 -12.65
C TYR A 25 10.88 7.00 -11.89
N ASN A 26 10.16 8.11 -11.69
CA ASN A 26 8.87 8.11 -11.00
C ASN A 26 7.80 7.37 -11.81
N LEU A 27 7.78 7.53 -13.14
CA LEU A 27 6.89 6.77 -14.03
C LEU A 27 7.15 5.26 -13.92
N ASN A 28 8.42 4.84 -13.97
CA ASN A 28 8.80 3.45 -13.80
C ASN A 28 8.34 2.88 -12.47
N ARG A 29 8.49 3.66 -11.39
CA ARG A 29 8.05 3.27 -10.05
C ARG A 29 6.53 3.13 -9.95
N LEU A 30 5.77 4.06 -10.52
CA LEU A 30 4.32 4.01 -10.57
C LEU A 30 3.82 2.80 -11.37
N GLN A 31 4.43 2.51 -12.51
CA GLN A 31 4.07 1.37 -13.35
C GLN A 31 4.43 0.04 -12.69
N ALA A 32 5.58 -0.06 -12.02
CA ALA A 32 5.97 -1.25 -11.27
C ALA A 32 5.02 -1.54 -10.09
N ASN A 33 4.53 -0.49 -9.43
CA ASN A 33 3.56 -0.63 -8.34
C ASN A 33 2.13 -0.92 -8.80
N SER A 34 1.83 -0.76 -10.10
CA SER A 34 0.50 -0.93 -10.69
C SER A 34 0.57 -1.71 -12.00
N SER A 35 1.40 -2.75 -12.03
CA SER A 35 1.69 -3.54 -13.22
C SER A 35 0.44 -4.20 -13.81
N GLU A 36 -0.57 -4.51 -12.97
CA GLU A 36 -1.84 -5.10 -13.39
C GLU A 36 -2.68 -4.20 -14.32
N TYR A 37 -2.48 -2.88 -14.23
CA TYR A 37 -3.18 -1.89 -15.06
C TYR A 37 -2.32 -1.34 -16.19
N SER A 38 -1.03 -1.68 -16.22
CA SER A 38 -0.10 -1.24 -17.24
C SER A 38 -0.15 -2.17 -18.45
N LYS A 39 0.02 -1.59 -19.63
CA LYS A 39 0.31 -2.36 -20.85
C LYS A 39 1.74 -2.90 -20.88
N TYR A 40 2.57 -2.37 -20.01
CA TYR A 40 3.97 -2.73 -19.87
C TYR A 40 4.09 -3.81 -18.81
N SER A 41 4.44 -5.01 -19.22
CA SER A 41 4.69 -6.15 -18.33
C SER A 41 6.18 -6.22 -17.96
N PRO A 42 6.54 -6.85 -16.84
CA PRO A 42 7.94 -7.09 -16.49
C PRO A 42 8.72 -7.88 -17.55
N GLU A 43 8.03 -8.61 -18.42
CA GLU A 43 8.64 -9.34 -19.54
C GLU A 43 9.23 -8.41 -20.59
N ASN A 44 8.56 -7.26 -20.83
CA ASN A 44 8.97 -6.25 -21.78
C ASN A 44 9.99 -5.25 -21.19
N PHE A 45 10.17 -5.26 -19.86
CA PHE A 45 11.08 -4.38 -19.14
C PHE A 45 12.02 -5.18 -18.23
N PRO A 46 13.13 -5.69 -18.78
CA PRO A 46 14.12 -6.48 -18.03
C PRO A 46 14.65 -5.77 -16.79
N GLU A 47 14.65 -4.45 -16.79
CA GLU A 47 15.04 -3.63 -15.65
C GLU A 47 14.13 -3.75 -14.43
N TRP A 48 12.89 -4.22 -14.60
CA TRP A 48 11.96 -4.46 -13.50
C TRP A 48 12.15 -5.84 -12.88
N LYS A 49 12.85 -6.74 -13.58
CA LYS A 49 13.19 -8.04 -13.03
C LYS A 49 14.32 -7.90 -12.01
N SER A 50 14.20 -8.61 -10.93
CA SER A 50 15.30 -8.70 -9.96
C SER A 50 16.48 -9.45 -10.55
N LYS A 51 17.70 -8.92 -10.39
CA LYS A 51 18.93 -9.61 -10.78
C LYS A 51 19.22 -10.83 -9.90
N ARG A 52 18.60 -10.90 -8.73
CA ARG A 52 18.77 -11.98 -7.74
C ARG A 52 17.42 -12.30 -7.11
N PRO A 53 16.52 -13.01 -7.83
CA PRO A 53 15.25 -13.43 -7.26
C PRO A 53 15.50 -14.41 -6.11
N LEU A 54 14.77 -14.26 -5.00
CA LEU A 54 14.79 -15.17 -3.86
C LEU A 54 13.71 -16.23 -4.08
N GLY A 55 14.12 -17.42 -4.56
CA GLY A 55 13.20 -18.53 -4.82
C GLY A 55 12.33 -18.32 -6.07
N LYS A 56 11.52 -19.33 -6.42
CA LYS A 56 10.55 -19.22 -7.52
C LYS A 56 9.34 -18.42 -7.04
N GLY A 57 9.03 -17.29 -7.70
CA GLY A 57 7.87 -16.48 -7.43
C GLY A 57 8.06 -15.39 -6.37
N PHE A 58 9.23 -15.35 -5.71
CA PHE A 58 9.54 -14.29 -4.73
C PHE A 58 10.56 -13.32 -5.29
N LEU A 59 10.26 -12.02 -5.15
CA LEU A 59 11.16 -10.94 -5.61
C LEU A 59 11.58 -11.06 -7.08
N GLU A 60 10.74 -11.66 -7.93
CA GLU A 60 10.97 -11.70 -9.37
C GLU A 60 10.88 -10.31 -9.98
N THR A 61 9.99 -9.48 -9.45
CA THR A 61 9.85 -8.08 -9.83
C THR A 61 10.41 -7.18 -8.74
N ARG A 62 10.83 -5.96 -9.11
CA ARG A 62 11.28 -4.97 -8.14
C ARG A 62 10.15 -4.31 -7.37
N GLY A 63 8.90 -4.50 -7.82
CA GLY A 63 7.72 -3.87 -7.24
C GLY A 63 7.08 -4.66 -6.12
N ASN A 64 7.13 -5.99 -6.20
CA ASN A 64 6.40 -6.87 -5.28
C ASN A 64 7.29 -8.00 -4.77
N VAL A 65 7.05 -8.42 -3.53
CA VAL A 65 7.76 -9.57 -2.94
C VAL A 65 7.26 -10.86 -3.57
N LEU A 66 5.93 -11.02 -3.65
CA LEU A 66 5.29 -12.09 -4.38
C LEU A 66 4.37 -11.47 -5.43
N GLU A 67 4.50 -11.93 -6.66
CA GLU A 67 3.65 -11.49 -7.75
C GLU A 67 3.27 -12.68 -8.63
N VAL A 68 1.97 -12.83 -8.88
CA VAL A 68 1.42 -13.78 -9.84
C VAL A 68 0.67 -12.97 -10.89
N ASN A 69 1.15 -13.02 -12.13
CA ASN A 69 0.54 -12.29 -13.23
C ASN A 69 0.16 -13.27 -14.34
N GLN A 70 -1.14 -13.45 -14.50
CA GLN A 70 -1.71 -14.32 -15.53
C GLN A 70 -2.79 -13.55 -16.33
N PRO A 71 -3.16 -13.96 -17.54
CA PRO A 71 -4.06 -13.20 -18.41
C PRO A 71 -5.40 -12.77 -17.77
N ASN A 72 -5.91 -13.55 -16.82
CA ASN A 72 -7.18 -13.30 -16.14
C ASN A 72 -7.06 -13.21 -14.62
N PHE A 73 -5.83 -13.23 -14.09
CA PHE A 73 -5.62 -13.22 -12.66
C PHE A 73 -4.32 -12.51 -12.31
N TYR A 74 -4.42 -11.52 -11.46
CA TYR A 74 -3.27 -10.85 -10.87
C TYR A 74 -3.34 -10.93 -9.35
N LEU A 75 -2.22 -11.19 -8.72
CA LEU A 75 -2.06 -11.18 -7.28
C LEU A 75 -0.70 -10.61 -6.92
N SER A 76 -0.66 -9.65 -6.02
CA SER A 76 0.57 -9.20 -5.38
C SER A 76 0.44 -9.23 -3.86
N VAL A 77 1.50 -9.66 -3.20
CA VAL A 77 1.60 -9.69 -1.74
C VAL A 77 2.90 -9.01 -1.33
N ASN A 78 2.79 -8.03 -0.44
CA ASN A 78 3.93 -7.30 0.06
C ASN A 78 3.90 -7.22 1.60
N PRO A 79 5.05 -7.24 2.28
CA PRO A 79 5.11 -6.96 3.69
C PRO A 79 4.76 -5.48 3.95
N ALA A 80 4.05 -5.23 5.03
CA ALA A 80 3.79 -3.90 5.56
C ALA A 80 4.53 -3.78 6.90
N ILE A 81 5.63 -3.03 6.90
CA ILE A 81 6.48 -2.86 8.08
C ILE A 81 6.64 -1.37 8.33
N SER A 82 6.35 -0.96 9.56
CA SER A 82 6.57 0.42 10.00
C SER A 82 7.14 0.42 11.41
N VAL A 83 8.22 1.17 11.61
CA VAL A 83 8.87 1.31 12.90
C VAL A 83 9.20 2.78 13.12
N TYR A 84 8.70 3.33 14.22
CA TYR A 84 9.02 4.68 14.67
C TYR A 84 9.55 4.62 16.08
N GLN A 85 10.48 5.51 16.38
CA GLN A 85 10.96 5.77 17.72
C GLN A 85 11.09 7.27 17.90
N GLY A 86 10.69 7.76 19.07
CA GLY A 86 10.74 9.18 19.43
C GLY A 86 10.97 9.37 20.91
N MET A 87 11.12 10.63 21.31
CA MET A 87 11.24 11.07 22.69
C MET A 87 10.33 12.27 22.90
N GLU A 88 9.78 12.40 24.10
CA GLU A 88 9.00 13.55 24.54
C GLU A 88 9.75 14.24 25.68
N SER A 89 9.90 15.56 25.61
CA SER A 89 10.82 16.32 26.49
C SER A 89 10.49 16.20 27.97
N ASP A 90 9.22 15.97 28.30
CA ASP A 90 8.73 15.94 29.68
C ASP A 90 8.41 14.52 30.17
N TYR A 91 8.89 13.49 29.45
CA TYR A 91 8.59 12.10 29.76
C TYR A 91 9.79 11.21 29.52
N ASP A 92 10.14 10.39 30.53
CA ASP A 92 11.28 9.46 30.46
C ASP A 92 10.97 8.18 29.64
N ASP A 93 9.69 7.86 29.43
CA ASP A 93 9.32 6.67 28.66
C ASP A 93 9.54 6.88 27.15
N PRO A 94 10.22 5.94 26.46
CA PRO A 94 10.43 6.04 25.04
C PRO A 94 9.11 5.92 24.28
N LEU A 95 8.91 6.80 23.30
CA LEU A 95 7.83 6.69 22.34
C LEU A 95 8.23 5.72 21.24
N TYR A 96 7.37 4.78 20.92
CA TYR A 96 7.60 3.91 19.79
C TYR A 96 6.29 3.43 19.16
N PHE A 97 6.37 3.16 17.87
CA PHE A 97 5.33 2.49 17.11
C PHE A 97 5.98 1.37 16.29
N ARG A 98 5.43 0.17 16.38
CA ARG A 98 5.85 -0.98 15.59
C ARG A 98 4.64 -1.60 14.96
N SER A 99 4.70 -1.76 13.64
CA SER A 99 3.65 -2.35 12.83
C SER A 99 4.25 -3.40 11.92
N PHE A 100 3.70 -4.59 11.94
CA PHE A 100 4.11 -5.70 11.09
C PHE A 100 2.87 -6.34 10.48
N GLY A 101 2.93 -6.57 9.17
CA GLY A 101 1.80 -7.15 8.48
C GLY A 101 2.07 -7.38 7.01
N ALA A 102 0.99 -7.44 6.25
CA ALA A 102 1.05 -7.63 4.82
C ALA A 102 -0.06 -6.86 4.10
N THR A 103 0.24 -6.45 2.88
CA THR A 103 -0.72 -5.98 1.90
C THR A 103 -0.94 -7.03 0.85
N VAL A 104 -2.18 -7.21 0.45
CA VAL A 104 -2.58 -8.08 -0.65
C VAL A 104 -3.37 -7.25 -1.63
N ARG A 105 -3.09 -7.40 -2.92
CA ARG A 105 -3.83 -6.74 -3.99
C ARG A 105 -3.99 -7.70 -5.15
N GLY A 106 -5.17 -7.71 -5.76
CA GLY A 106 -5.41 -8.59 -6.88
C GLY A 106 -6.50 -8.11 -7.82
N LEU A 107 -6.51 -8.74 -9.00
CA LEU A 107 -7.48 -8.49 -10.06
C LEU A 107 -7.92 -9.82 -10.67
N ILE A 108 -9.24 -10.01 -10.82
CA ILE A 108 -9.84 -11.20 -11.41
C ILE A 108 -10.64 -10.79 -12.65
N GLY A 109 -10.31 -11.39 -13.80
CA GLY A 109 -11.06 -11.20 -15.03
C GLY A 109 -11.17 -9.76 -15.51
N LYS A 110 -10.23 -8.87 -15.14
CA LYS A 110 -10.21 -7.44 -15.45
C LYS A 110 -11.43 -6.64 -14.96
N ARG A 111 -12.30 -7.26 -14.16
CA ARG A 111 -13.53 -6.65 -13.64
C ARG A 111 -13.63 -6.59 -12.14
N ILE A 112 -13.00 -7.51 -11.43
CA ILE A 112 -13.07 -7.58 -9.98
C ILE A 112 -11.67 -7.30 -9.43
N GLY A 113 -11.52 -6.17 -8.76
CA GLY A 113 -10.33 -5.82 -8.01
C GLY A 113 -10.54 -6.09 -6.53
N PHE A 114 -9.52 -6.50 -5.81
CA PHE A 114 -9.54 -6.61 -4.37
C PHE A 114 -8.24 -6.12 -3.76
N GLN A 115 -8.34 -5.56 -2.58
CA GLN A 115 -7.19 -5.18 -1.78
C GLN A 115 -7.46 -5.46 -0.30
N ALA A 116 -6.41 -5.79 0.41
CA ALA A 116 -6.45 -5.98 1.85
C ALA A 116 -5.14 -5.55 2.50
N LEU A 117 -5.24 -5.04 3.72
CA LEU A 117 -4.15 -4.75 4.63
C LEU A 117 -4.45 -5.43 5.95
N ALA A 118 -3.49 -6.16 6.47
CA ALA A 118 -3.56 -6.73 7.81
C ALA A 118 -2.26 -6.41 8.54
N THR A 119 -2.34 -5.68 9.65
CA THR A 119 -1.18 -5.35 10.49
C THR A 119 -1.46 -5.60 11.96
N ALA A 120 -0.43 -6.08 12.65
CA ALA A 120 -0.36 -6.12 14.11
C ALA A 120 0.51 -4.95 14.59
N ASN A 121 -0.07 -4.11 15.41
CA ASN A 121 0.50 -2.86 15.86
C ASN A 121 0.79 -2.90 17.36
N THR A 122 1.91 -2.32 17.75
CA THR A 122 2.24 -2.06 19.16
C THR A 122 2.73 -0.63 19.26
N GLU A 123 2.13 0.15 20.14
CA GLU A 123 2.36 1.58 20.23
C GLU A 123 2.47 2.03 21.68
N SER A 124 3.51 2.81 21.96
CA SER A 124 3.65 3.68 23.12
C SER A 124 3.65 5.11 22.62
N GLY A 125 2.48 5.71 22.63
CA GLY A 125 2.25 7.04 22.06
C GLY A 125 2.56 8.18 23.05
N PRO A 126 2.48 9.45 22.55
CA PRO A 126 2.64 10.64 23.39
C PRO A 126 1.58 10.73 24.50
N VAL A 127 1.82 11.62 25.47
CA VAL A 127 0.92 11.80 26.62
C VAL A 127 -0.53 12.00 26.20
N GLN A 128 -0.79 12.77 25.17
CA GLN A 128 -2.15 12.99 24.68
C GLN A 128 -2.83 11.72 24.17
N PHE A 129 -2.08 10.85 23.48
CA PHE A 129 -2.57 9.55 23.03
C PHE A 129 -2.88 8.63 24.23
N ARG A 130 -1.98 8.57 25.21
CA ARG A 130 -2.19 7.78 26.42
C ARG A 130 -3.41 8.25 27.21
N GLN A 131 -3.57 9.56 27.39
CA GLN A 131 -4.73 10.15 28.04
C GLN A 131 -6.02 9.85 27.25
N PHE A 132 -5.98 9.93 25.94
CA PHE A 132 -7.12 9.58 25.10
C PHE A 132 -7.54 8.12 25.31
N VAL A 133 -6.56 7.18 25.26
CA VAL A 133 -6.82 5.75 25.46
C VAL A 133 -7.36 5.46 26.86
N GLN A 134 -6.82 6.14 27.89
CA GLN A 134 -7.30 5.98 29.27
C GLN A 134 -8.72 6.51 29.46
N ASN A 135 -9.01 7.68 28.93
CA ASN A 135 -10.31 8.35 29.13
C ASN A 135 -11.43 7.72 28.30
N ASN A 136 -11.13 7.25 27.09
CA ASN A 136 -12.14 6.74 26.15
C ASN A 136 -12.18 5.23 26.04
N ALA A 137 -11.24 4.51 26.66
CA ALA A 137 -11.08 3.06 26.49
C ALA A 137 -11.10 2.64 25.00
N ALA A 138 -10.45 3.43 24.15
CA ALA A 138 -10.44 3.26 22.71
C ALA A 138 -9.09 3.67 22.12
N VAL A 139 -8.65 3.00 21.06
CA VAL A 139 -7.52 3.39 20.22
C VAL A 139 -8.06 3.92 18.90
N PRO A 140 -7.65 5.13 18.46
CA PRO A 140 -8.12 5.69 17.20
C PRO A 140 -7.86 4.75 16.02
N GLY A 141 -8.92 4.43 15.26
CA GLY A 141 -8.82 3.55 14.10
C GLY A 141 -8.77 2.04 14.38
N ALA A 142 -8.71 1.62 15.65
CA ALA A 142 -8.76 0.21 16.03
C ALA A 142 -10.16 -0.19 16.54
N ASN A 143 -10.59 -1.42 16.25
CA ASN A 143 -11.87 -1.94 16.77
C ASN A 143 -11.72 -2.54 18.16
N SER A 144 -10.57 -3.12 18.43
CA SER A 144 -10.22 -3.72 19.70
C SER A 144 -8.74 -3.53 19.95
N PHE A 145 -8.35 -3.44 21.19
CA PHE A 145 -6.98 -3.32 21.61
C PHE A 145 -6.75 -3.99 22.95
N ASP A 146 -5.51 -4.40 23.17
CA ASP A 146 -5.03 -4.94 24.44
C ASP A 146 -4.06 -3.95 25.08
N LYS A 147 -4.28 -3.62 26.35
CA LYS A 147 -3.29 -2.88 27.14
C LYS A 147 -2.22 -3.85 27.61
N LYS A 148 -0.97 -3.60 27.21
CA LYS A 148 0.17 -4.36 27.72
C LYS A 148 0.66 -3.80 29.06
N ASP A 149 0.64 -2.50 29.18
CA ASP A 149 0.99 -1.73 30.38
C ASP A 149 0.31 -0.35 30.36
N ASN A 150 0.65 0.54 31.28
CA ASN A 150 0.04 1.87 31.38
C ASN A 150 0.37 2.80 30.19
N SER A 151 1.40 2.49 29.42
CA SER A 151 1.88 3.32 28.32
C SER A 151 1.77 2.65 26.95
N THR A 152 1.61 1.33 26.89
CA THR A 152 1.70 0.54 25.67
C THR A 152 0.39 -0.15 25.36
N VAL A 153 -0.06 -0.01 24.12
CA VAL A 153 -1.22 -0.70 23.56
C VAL A 153 -0.84 -1.57 22.37
N SER A 154 -1.55 -2.67 22.18
CA SER A 154 -1.44 -3.52 21.00
C SER A 154 -2.79 -3.69 20.35
N TYR A 155 -2.84 -3.61 19.03
CA TYR A 155 -4.07 -3.74 18.25
C TYR A 155 -3.81 -4.26 16.86
N ALA A 156 -4.83 -4.86 16.26
CA ALA A 156 -4.81 -5.25 14.85
C ALA A 156 -5.56 -4.22 14.00
N ASP A 157 -4.98 -3.86 12.86
CA ASP A 157 -5.67 -3.08 11.83
C ASP A 157 -5.92 -3.98 10.62
N LEU A 158 -7.20 -4.22 10.36
CA LEU A 158 -7.66 -5.03 9.26
C LEU A 158 -8.54 -4.19 8.34
N ARG A 159 -8.08 -4.00 7.11
CA ARG A 159 -8.78 -3.25 6.08
C ARG A 159 -8.87 -4.09 4.82
N GLY A 160 -9.91 -3.91 4.06
CA GLY A 160 -10.03 -4.56 2.78
C GLY A 160 -11.24 -4.10 2.02
N SER A 161 -11.13 -4.12 0.71
CA SER A 161 -12.21 -3.80 -0.20
C SER A 161 -12.17 -4.64 -1.46
N VAL A 162 -13.35 -4.84 -2.02
CA VAL A 162 -13.56 -5.48 -3.31
C VAL A 162 -14.28 -4.48 -4.20
N THR A 163 -13.74 -4.26 -5.38
CA THR A 163 -14.28 -3.38 -6.40
C THR A 163 -14.75 -4.21 -7.58
N TRP A 164 -15.97 -3.99 -8.03
CA TRP A 164 -16.54 -4.69 -9.17
C TRP A 164 -17.04 -3.73 -10.25
N ASN A 165 -16.42 -3.81 -11.42
CA ASN A 165 -16.87 -3.12 -12.62
C ASN A 165 -18.04 -3.89 -13.24
N VAL A 166 -19.27 -3.60 -12.79
CA VAL A 166 -20.49 -4.26 -13.27
C VAL A 166 -20.71 -3.97 -14.76
N THR A 167 -20.58 -2.70 -15.14
CA THR A 167 -20.63 -2.22 -16.53
C THR A 167 -19.57 -1.16 -16.76
N LYS A 168 -19.43 -0.67 -17.99
CA LYS A 168 -18.52 0.47 -18.28
C LYS A 168 -18.90 1.77 -17.58
N TYR A 169 -20.11 1.86 -17.01
CA TYR A 169 -20.61 3.05 -16.32
C TYR A 169 -20.82 2.86 -14.83
N ILE A 170 -20.91 1.60 -14.36
CA ILE A 170 -21.23 1.27 -12.98
C ILE A 170 -20.06 0.52 -12.36
N ASN A 171 -19.49 1.12 -11.33
CA ASN A 171 -18.48 0.51 -10.47
C ASN A 171 -19.05 0.42 -9.06
N MET A 172 -18.98 -0.74 -8.46
CA MET A 172 -19.42 -1.00 -7.08
C MET A 172 -18.21 -1.34 -6.23
N GLN A 173 -18.15 -0.77 -5.03
CA GLN A 173 -17.11 -1.10 -4.05
C GLN A 173 -17.77 -1.53 -2.75
N PHE A 174 -17.25 -2.61 -2.19
CA PHE A 174 -17.66 -3.15 -0.91
C PHE A 174 -16.41 -3.39 -0.06
N GLY A 175 -16.46 -3.00 1.19
CA GLY A 175 -15.34 -3.27 2.09
C GLY A 175 -15.31 -2.34 3.27
N ARG A 176 -14.28 -2.57 4.08
CA ARG A 176 -13.91 -1.74 5.20
C ARG A 176 -12.54 -1.14 4.91
N ASP A 177 -12.53 0.10 4.47
CA ASP A 177 -11.32 0.84 4.14
C ASP A 177 -11.55 2.35 4.39
N GLN A 178 -10.47 3.10 4.45
CA GLN A 178 -10.54 4.57 4.45
C GLN A 178 -11.01 5.05 3.09
N GLN A 179 -12.08 5.84 3.07
CA GLN A 179 -12.59 6.40 1.84
C GLN A 179 -12.33 7.90 1.80
N PHE A 180 -11.69 8.36 0.72
CA PHE A 180 -11.50 9.77 0.44
C PHE A 180 -12.46 10.18 -0.67
N ILE A 181 -13.40 11.06 -0.35
CA ILE A 181 -14.35 11.58 -1.33
C ILE A 181 -14.01 13.04 -1.59
N GLY A 182 -13.63 13.34 -2.83
CA GLY A 182 -13.23 14.68 -3.25
C GLY A 182 -11.92 15.15 -2.62
N ASN A 183 -11.83 16.42 -2.27
CA ASN A 183 -10.67 17.01 -1.59
C ASN A 183 -10.81 17.02 -0.05
N GLY A 184 -11.64 16.15 0.50
CA GLY A 184 -11.84 16.06 1.94
C GLY A 184 -10.58 15.64 2.67
N TYR A 185 -10.16 16.46 3.64
CA TYR A 185 -9.02 16.15 4.51
C TYR A 185 -9.42 15.27 5.70
N ARG A 186 -10.70 15.27 6.03
CA ARG A 186 -11.29 14.44 7.11
C ARG A 186 -12.61 13.85 6.61
N SER A 187 -12.69 12.56 6.63
CA SER A 187 -13.92 11.81 6.43
C SER A 187 -14.14 10.86 7.61
#